data_c8469b1b998eeffe7b20975e1ca44c5f
#
_entry.id   c8469b1b998eeffe7b20975e1ca44c5f
#
_cell.length_a   1.000
_cell.length_b   1.000
_cell.length_c   1.000
_cell.angle_alpha   90.00
_cell.angle_beta   90.00
_cell.angle_gamma   90.00
#
_symmetry.space_group_name_H-M   'P 1'
#
loop_
_entity.id
_entity.type
_entity.pdbx_description
1 polymer ?
#
loop_
_entity_poly.entity_id
_entity_poly.type
_entity_poly.pdbx_seq_one_letter_code
_entity_poly.pdbx_strand_id
1 'polypeptide(L)'
;MKELYEAAHFTQLVDTLSQRGILQYDYFVNWTKVLTKIEPIETELHILNAAVGKEDIESALFDIFKEYPKTVKAIPALLAIRDNSIDILIDKTNYIHRNFDFKHREFTDNDLNNLVDFVMHSGLGKMMQDRNIRSLPDYCTGVEVGLDSNARKNRGGTQMEKLVESFVALFCHENDLEYLPQGSVKSIKDAWGIDVKIGKAGKNVDFVIYKRSTGTLYFIECNFYNGGGSKLKSTASEYTKMSELWKAQGIEFIWVTDGKGWLSSTKPLRDYFDDGNYLLNIDMLQKGYLEKIIL
;
A
#
# COMPACT_ATOMS: atom_id res chain seq x y z
N MET A 1 37.85 -6.62 6.91
CA MET A 1 36.62 -5.82 7.05
C MET A 1 35.42 -6.66 7.49
N LYS A 2 35.19 -7.84 6.90
CA LYS A 2 34.10 -8.74 7.33
C LYS A 2 34.21 -9.16 8.79
N GLU A 3 35.40 -9.49 9.29
CA GLU A 3 35.66 -9.85 10.70
C GLU A 3 35.38 -8.71 11.70
N LEU A 4 35.59 -7.45 11.32
CA LEU A 4 35.26 -6.29 12.16
C LEU A 4 33.74 -6.01 12.22
N TYR A 5 33.01 -6.45 11.21
CA TYR A 5 31.56 -6.39 11.19
C TYR A 5 30.94 -7.48 12.10
N GLU A 6 31.56 -8.65 12.23
CA GLU A 6 30.97 -9.83 12.86
C GLU A 6 30.98 -9.84 14.40
N ALA A 7 31.99 -9.27 15.06
CA ALA A 7 32.24 -9.52 16.49
C ALA A 7 31.34 -8.76 17.50
N ALA A 8 30.72 -7.64 17.13
CA ALA A 8 29.89 -6.84 18.04
C ALA A 8 28.48 -6.52 17.51
N HIS A 9 28.15 -6.89 16.30
CA HIS A 9 27.05 -6.30 15.53
C HIS A 9 25.68 -6.85 15.82
N PHE A 10 25.52 -8.16 16.00
CA PHE A 10 24.18 -8.72 16.25
C PHE A 10 23.59 -8.25 17.59
N THR A 11 24.42 -8.19 18.64
CA THR A 11 23.99 -7.66 19.93
C THR A 11 23.63 -6.18 19.80
N GLN A 12 24.47 -5.38 19.14
CA GLN A 12 24.17 -3.98 18.88
C GLN A 12 22.89 -3.82 18.06
N LEU A 13 22.67 -4.62 17.00
CA LEU A 13 21.45 -4.58 16.21
C LEU A 13 20.22 -4.80 17.08
N VAL A 14 20.23 -5.84 17.94
CA VAL A 14 19.09 -6.16 18.81
C VAL A 14 18.87 -5.07 19.86
N ASP A 15 19.94 -4.59 20.49
CA ASP A 15 19.88 -3.58 21.55
C ASP A 15 19.42 -2.21 21.06
N THR A 16 19.63 -1.90 19.77
CA THR A 16 19.27 -0.63 19.15
C THR A 16 18.01 -0.70 18.26
N LEU A 17 17.28 -1.83 18.27
CA LEU A 17 15.98 -1.91 17.60
C LEU A 17 15.03 -0.84 18.09
N SER A 18 14.45 -0.11 17.17
CA SER A 18 13.55 1.01 17.47
C SER A 18 12.32 0.55 18.28
N GLN A 19 12.16 1.13 19.45
CA GLN A 19 10.96 0.96 20.28
C GLN A 19 9.78 1.83 19.81
N ARG A 20 10.04 2.82 18.96
CA ARG A 20 9.07 3.76 18.42
C ARG A 20 8.77 3.45 16.97
N GLY A 21 7.53 3.75 16.53
CA GLY A 21 7.18 3.66 15.12
C GLY A 21 7.84 4.76 14.29
N ILE A 22 7.91 4.53 12.98
CA ILE A 22 8.47 5.46 11.99
C ILE A 22 7.39 6.24 11.24
N LEU A 23 6.20 6.37 11.85
CA LEU A 23 5.05 7.02 11.20
C LEU A 23 5.32 8.50 10.98
N GLN A 24 5.12 8.96 9.75
CA GLN A 24 5.17 10.35 9.32
C GLN A 24 3.73 10.87 9.12
N TYR A 25 3.54 12.18 8.94
CA TYR A 25 2.21 12.78 8.82
C TYR A 25 1.40 12.28 7.61
N ASP A 26 2.05 11.90 6.52
CA ASP A 26 1.43 11.35 5.32
C ASP A 26 0.93 9.90 5.48
N TYR A 27 1.20 9.28 6.64
CA TYR A 27 0.69 7.95 6.97
C TYR A 27 -0.82 7.90 7.13
N PHE A 28 -1.45 8.95 7.67
CA PHE A 28 -2.83 8.89 8.15
C PHE A 28 -3.86 8.86 7.02
N VAL A 29 -4.01 9.93 6.28
CA VAL A 29 -4.98 10.05 5.18
C VAL A 29 -4.33 10.77 4.00
N ASN A 30 -4.48 10.21 2.82
CA ASN A 30 -4.12 10.91 1.59
C ASN A 30 -5.32 11.76 1.14
N TRP A 31 -5.43 12.98 1.68
CA TRP A 31 -6.53 13.89 1.41
C TRP A 31 -6.69 14.22 -0.07
N THR A 32 -5.60 14.42 -0.79
CA THR A 32 -5.64 14.67 -2.23
C THR A 32 -6.32 13.52 -2.96
N LYS A 33 -5.92 12.27 -2.64
CA LYS A 33 -6.53 11.08 -3.23
C LYS A 33 -8.01 10.93 -2.86
N VAL A 34 -8.39 11.22 -1.62
CA VAL A 34 -9.78 11.20 -1.17
C VAL A 34 -10.60 12.20 -1.96
N LEU A 35 -10.19 13.47 -2.00
CA LEU A 35 -10.92 14.53 -2.67
C LEU A 35 -11.02 14.31 -4.18
N THR A 36 -9.97 13.84 -4.85
CA THR A 36 -10.00 13.49 -6.29
C THR A 36 -11.04 12.42 -6.61
N LYS A 37 -11.45 11.58 -5.64
CA LYS A 37 -12.51 10.58 -5.83
C LYS A 37 -13.90 11.16 -5.69
N ILE A 38 -14.07 12.22 -4.92
CA ILE A 38 -15.35 12.88 -4.66
C ILE A 38 -15.69 13.89 -5.76
N GLU A 39 -14.71 14.69 -6.15
CA GLU A 39 -14.85 15.78 -7.14
C GLU A 39 -15.68 15.41 -8.38
N PRO A 40 -15.50 14.25 -9.05
CA PRO A 40 -16.27 13.89 -10.25
C PRO A 40 -17.75 13.60 -10.01
N ILE A 41 -18.16 13.40 -8.75
CA ILE A 41 -19.54 13.02 -8.37
C ILE A 41 -20.16 13.96 -7.32
N GLU A 42 -19.46 15.02 -6.95
CA GLU A 42 -19.90 15.93 -5.88
C GLU A 42 -21.25 16.58 -6.19
N THR A 43 -21.43 17.04 -7.42
CA THR A 43 -22.72 17.65 -7.87
C THR A 43 -23.86 16.64 -7.75
N GLU A 44 -23.66 15.41 -8.16
CA GLU A 44 -24.64 14.34 -8.10
C GLU A 44 -24.97 13.94 -6.65
N LEU A 45 -23.99 13.96 -5.75
CA LEU A 45 -24.21 13.75 -4.33
C LEU A 45 -25.07 14.87 -3.72
N HIS A 46 -24.85 16.12 -4.11
CA HIS A 46 -25.69 17.25 -3.68
C HIS A 46 -27.13 17.13 -4.17
N ILE A 47 -27.35 16.71 -5.42
CA ILE A 47 -28.68 16.49 -5.96
C ILE A 47 -29.39 15.34 -5.21
N LEU A 48 -28.69 14.20 -5.02
CA LEU A 48 -29.23 13.06 -4.27
C LEU A 48 -29.56 13.42 -2.82
N ASN A 49 -28.85 14.38 -2.24
CA ASN A 49 -29.08 14.80 -0.87
C ASN A 49 -30.48 15.41 -0.64
N ALA A 50 -31.16 15.83 -1.72
CA ALA A 50 -32.55 16.30 -1.66
C ALA A 50 -33.53 15.19 -1.22
N ALA A 51 -33.19 13.92 -1.38
CA ALA A 51 -33.99 12.79 -0.93
C ALA A 51 -33.85 12.51 0.58
N VAL A 52 -32.81 13.04 1.25
CA VAL A 52 -32.53 12.76 2.66
C VAL A 52 -33.66 13.25 3.56
N GLY A 53 -34.24 12.34 4.34
CA GLY A 53 -35.31 12.60 5.30
C GLY A 53 -36.70 12.77 4.66
N LYS A 54 -36.87 12.40 3.40
CA LYS A 54 -38.20 12.32 2.78
C LYS A 54 -38.96 11.10 3.35
N GLU A 55 -40.27 11.28 3.65
CA GLU A 55 -41.12 10.19 4.11
C GLU A 55 -41.29 9.11 3.05
N ASP A 56 -41.57 9.53 1.81
CA ASP A 56 -41.58 8.66 0.64
C ASP A 56 -40.23 8.79 -0.09
N ILE A 57 -39.25 8.06 0.42
CA ILE A 57 -37.88 8.06 -0.12
C ILE A 57 -37.83 7.38 -1.50
N GLU A 58 -38.66 6.37 -1.75
CA GLU A 58 -38.70 5.63 -3.01
C GLU A 58 -39.15 6.52 -4.15
N SER A 59 -40.28 7.25 -3.97
CA SER A 59 -40.75 8.23 -4.96
C SER A 59 -39.73 9.34 -5.17
N ALA A 60 -39.14 9.86 -4.10
CA ALA A 60 -38.13 10.92 -4.20
C ALA A 60 -36.89 10.48 -4.97
N LEU A 61 -36.41 9.25 -4.77
CA LEU A 61 -35.28 8.68 -5.51
C LEU A 61 -35.64 8.44 -6.98
N PHE A 62 -36.84 7.91 -7.24
CA PHE A 62 -37.32 7.70 -8.61
C PHE A 62 -37.35 9.01 -9.40
N ASP A 63 -37.93 10.08 -8.83
CA ASP A 63 -38.03 11.38 -9.47
C ASP A 63 -36.64 11.97 -9.71
N ILE A 64 -35.72 11.87 -8.74
CA ILE A 64 -34.34 12.36 -8.90
C ILE A 64 -33.61 11.59 -10.00
N PHE A 65 -33.72 10.26 -10.05
CA PHE A 65 -33.06 9.48 -11.10
C PHE A 65 -33.62 9.77 -12.49
N LYS A 66 -34.94 10.04 -12.57
CA LYS A 66 -35.61 10.39 -13.81
C LYS A 66 -35.20 11.77 -14.31
N GLU A 67 -35.20 12.76 -13.44
CA GLU A 67 -34.88 14.16 -13.80
C GLU A 67 -33.35 14.36 -13.94
N TYR A 68 -32.55 13.70 -13.09
CA TYR A 68 -31.09 13.83 -13.04
C TYR A 68 -30.40 12.47 -13.18
N PRO A 69 -30.47 11.80 -14.34
CA PRO A 69 -29.98 10.41 -14.49
C PRO A 69 -28.47 10.26 -14.24
N LYS A 70 -27.70 11.34 -14.28
CA LYS A 70 -26.28 11.32 -13.90
C LYS A 70 -26.05 10.99 -12.42
N THR A 71 -27.06 11.19 -11.57
CA THR A 71 -26.93 10.91 -10.13
C THR A 71 -26.70 9.43 -9.81
N VAL A 72 -27.14 8.54 -10.71
CA VAL A 72 -26.95 7.10 -10.59
C VAL A 72 -25.48 6.70 -10.44
N LYS A 73 -24.56 7.44 -11.08
CA LYS A 73 -23.11 7.16 -10.98
C LYS A 73 -22.51 7.37 -9.58
N ALA A 74 -23.22 8.09 -8.70
CA ALA A 74 -22.75 8.32 -7.34
C ALA A 74 -23.13 7.19 -6.35
N ILE A 75 -24.08 6.33 -6.71
CA ILE A 75 -24.55 5.24 -5.84
C ILE A 75 -23.41 4.29 -5.41
N PRO A 76 -22.54 3.81 -6.32
CA PRO A 76 -21.44 2.93 -5.94
C PRO A 76 -20.54 3.52 -4.84
N ALA A 77 -20.20 4.80 -4.94
CA ALA A 77 -19.35 5.46 -3.95
C ALA A 77 -20.00 5.51 -2.56
N LEU A 78 -21.31 5.71 -2.48
CA LEU A 78 -22.06 5.69 -1.22
C LEU A 78 -22.09 4.30 -0.57
N LEU A 79 -21.87 3.24 -1.33
CA LEU A 79 -21.82 1.85 -0.87
C LEU A 79 -20.39 1.27 -0.82
N ALA A 80 -19.38 2.12 -0.94
CA ALA A 80 -17.97 1.70 -0.97
C ALA A 80 -17.62 0.73 -2.12
N ILE A 81 -18.41 0.74 -3.22
CA ILE A 81 -18.21 -0.05 -4.43
C ILE A 81 -17.31 0.73 -5.39
N ARG A 82 -16.38 0.04 -6.05
CA ARG A 82 -15.46 0.64 -7.05
C ARG A 82 -15.88 0.39 -8.48
N ASP A 83 -16.65 -0.67 -8.70
CA ASP A 83 -17.11 -1.05 -10.03
C ASP A 83 -18.34 -0.24 -10.42
N ASN A 84 -18.44 0.06 -11.72
CA ASN A 84 -19.59 0.76 -12.28
C ASN A 84 -20.78 -0.17 -12.58
N SER A 85 -20.65 -1.46 -12.31
CA SER A 85 -21.73 -2.44 -12.39
C SER A 85 -21.50 -3.55 -11.38
N ILE A 86 -22.60 -4.17 -10.92
CA ILE A 86 -22.56 -5.27 -9.94
C ILE A 86 -23.66 -6.28 -10.22
N ASP A 87 -23.33 -7.56 -10.10
CA ASP A 87 -24.31 -8.65 -10.17
C ASP A 87 -24.78 -9.02 -8.77
N ILE A 88 -26.07 -8.93 -8.53
CA ILE A 88 -26.69 -9.29 -7.24
C ILE A 88 -27.53 -10.56 -7.42
N LEU A 89 -27.31 -11.54 -6.54
CA LEU A 89 -28.14 -12.72 -6.43
C LEU A 89 -29.48 -12.33 -5.78
N ILE A 90 -30.52 -12.14 -6.59
CA ILE A 90 -31.84 -11.68 -6.16
C ILE A 90 -32.76 -12.82 -5.73
N ASP A 91 -32.56 -14.04 -6.25
CA ASP A 91 -33.27 -15.25 -5.86
C ASP A 91 -32.28 -16.37 -5.60
N LYS A 92 -32.09 -16.72 -4.33
CA LYS A 92 -31.18 -17.77 -3.90
C LYS A 92 -31.66 -19.18 -4.27
N THR A 93 -32.99 -19.39 -4.34
CA THR A 93 -33.58 -20.69 -4.63
C THR A 93 -33.42 -21.10 -6.09
N ASN A 94 -33.66 -20.13 -6.98
CA ASN A 94 -33.56 -20.33 -8.43
C ASN A 94 -32.23 -19.85 -9.01
N TYR A 95 -31.31 -19.37 -8.18
CA TYR A 95 -29.99 -18.85 -8.56
C TYR A 95 -30.04 -17.74 -9.60
N ILE A 96 -31.01 -16.81 -9.44
CA ILE A 96 -31.24 -15.71 -10.37
C ILE A 96 -30.44 -14.49 -9.94
N HIS A 97 -29.65 -13.94 -10.88
CA HIS A 97 -28.88 -12.71 -10.71
C HIS A 97 -29.53 -11.57 -11.48
N ARG A 98 -29.36 -10.36 -10.97
CA ARG A 98 -29.67 -9.11 -11.67
C ARG A 98 -28.43 -8.25 -11.72
N ASN A 99 -28.09 -7.78 -12.92
CA ASN A 99 -27.02 -6.81 -13.12
C ASN A 99 -27.55 -5.40 -12.89
N PHE A 100 -26.84 -4.62 -12.09
CA PHE A 100 -27.06 -3.20 -11.89
C PHE A 100 -25.91 -2.43 -12.50
N ASP A 101 -26.20 -1.61 -13.52
CA ASP A 101 -25.23 -0.75 -14.20
C ASP A 101 -25.47 0.71 -13.80
N PHE A 102 -24.46 1.31 -13.16
CA PHE A 102 -24.49 2.68 -12.65
C PHE A 102 -23.88 3.71 -13.63
N LYS A 103 -23.56 3.30 -14.84
CA LYS A 103 -23.10 4.22 -15.88
C LYS A 103 -24.28 5.09 -16.35
N HIS A 104 -23.97 6.35 -16.65
CA HIS A 104 -24.96 7.24 -17.24
C HIS A 104 -25.44 6.70 -18.59
N ARG A 105 -26.74 6.55 -18.73
CA ARG A 105 -27.46 6.18 -19.96
C ARG A 105 -28.88 6.71 -19.89
N GLU A 106 -29.67 6.53 -20.92
CA GLU A 106 -31.13 6.66 -20.84
C GLU A 106 -31.67 5.46 -20.08
N PHE A 107 -32.50 5.75 -19.07
CA PHE A 107 -33.15 4.74 -18.25
C PHE A 107 -34.64 4.66 -18.58
N THR A 108 -35.16 3.45 -18.70
CA THR A 108 -36.60 3.22 -18.69
C THR A 108 -37.15 3.30 -17.28
N ASP A 109 -38.47 3.51 -17.12
CA ASP A 109 -39.10 3.52 -15.79
C ASP A 109 -38.85 2.20 -15.04
N ASN A 110 -38.74 1.08 -15.75
CA ASN A 110 -38.38 -0.21 -15.16
C ASN A 110 -36.92 -0.23 -14.65
N ASP A 111 -35.99 0.37 -15.39
CA ASP A 111 -34.60 0.51 -14.91
C ASP A 111 -34.54 1.37 -13.64
N LEU A 112 -35.30 2.47 -13.61
CA LEU A 112 -35.37 3.37 -12.47
C LEU A 112 -35.95 2.68 -11.23
N ASN A 113 -37.03 1.93 -11.38
CA ASN A 113 -37.59 1.14 -10.29
C ASN A 113 -36.58 0.11 -9.75
N ASN A 114 -35.86 -0.59 -10.64
CA ASN A 114 -34.82 -1.52 -10.22
C ASN A 114 -33.68 -0.82 -9.46
N LEU A 115 -33.30 0.40 -9.85
CA LEU A 115 -32.29 1.18 -9.13
C LEU A 115 -32.78 1.63 -7.75
N VAL A 116 -34.03 2.06 -7.64
CA VAL A 116 -34.67 2.40 -6.35
C VAL A 116 -34.70 1.17 -5.46
N ASP A 117 -35.17 0.03 -5.98
CA ASP A 117 -35.14 -1.25 -5.25
C ASP A 117 -33.74 -1.61 -4.74
N PHE A 118 -32.72 -1.42 -5.59
CA PHE A 118 -31.34 -1.66 -5.20
C PHE A 118 -30.92 -0.76 -4.02
N VAL A 119 -31.19 0.55 -4.10
CA VAL A 119 -30.87 1.50 -3.03
C VAL A 119 -31.59 1.14 -1.73
N MET A 120 -32.86 0.74 -1.81
CA MET A 120 -33.64 0.33 -0.63
C MET A 120 -33.13 -0.98 -0.03
N HIS A 121 -32.96 -2.02 -0.85
CA HIS A 121 -32.49 -3.33 -0.38
C HIS A 121 -31.03 -3.33 0.09
N SER A 122 -30.18 -2.41 -0.40
CA SER A 122 -28.83 -2.22 0.13
C SER A 122 -28.80 -1.59 1.53
N GLY A 123 -29.94 -1.07 2.01
CA GLY A 123 -30.08 -0.34 3.25
C GLY A 123 -29.74 1.15 3.17
N LEU A 124 -29.14 1.61 2.08
CA LEU A 124 -28.78 3.03 1.90
C LEU A 124 -30.02 3.94 1.96
N GLY A 125 -31.09 3.55 1.25
CA GLY A 125 -32.35 4.30 1.24
C GLY A 125 -32.92 4.50 2.67
N LYS A 126 -32.91 3.45 3.49
CA LYS A 126 -33.37 3.52 4.88
C LYS A 126 -32.49 4.47 5.72
N MET A 127 -31.18 4.41 5.54
CA MET A 127 -30.24 5.30 6.25
C MET A 127 -30.44 6.78 5.86
N MET A 128 -30.80 7.05 4.61
CA MET A 128 -31.16 8.39 4.13
C MET A 128 -32.51 8.84 4.69
N GLN A 129 -33.53 7.99 4.63
CA GLN A 129 -34.89 8.26 5.12
C GLN A 129 -34.88 8.64 6.61
N ASP A 130 -34.20 7.83 7.44
CA ASP A 130 -34.13 8.04 8.90
C ASP A 130 -33.15 9.14 9.30
N ARG A 131 -32.53 9.86 8.34
CA ARG A 131 -31.51 10.87 8.55
C ARG A 131 -30.28 10.41 9.35
N ASN A 132 -29.99 9.12 9.33
CA ASN A 132 -28.73 8.60 9.87
C ASN A 132 -27.53 9.08 9.02
N ILE A 133 -27.77 9.25 7.70
CA ILE A 133 -26.89 9.99 6.80
C ILE A 133 -27.58 11.32 6.48
N ARG A 134 -26.96 12.44 6.86
CA ARG A 134 -27.54 13.79 6.71
C ARG A 134 -26.96 14.57 5.53
N SER A 135 -25.71 14.31 5.21
CA SER A 135 -24.98 14.90 4.11
C SER A 135 -24.31 13.78 3.31
N LEU A 136 -24.76 13.55 2.10
CA LEU A 136 -24.19 12.53 1.23
C LEU A 136 -22.76 12.87 0.79
N PRO A 137 -22.39 14.13 0.49
CA PRO A 137 -20.99 14.49 0.22
C PRO A 137 -20.06 14.19 1.39
N ASP A 138 -20.44 14.60 2.62
CA ASP A 138 -19.62 14.35 3.81
C ASP A 138 -19.51 12.86 4.14
N TYR A 139 -20.64 12.14 4.02
CA TYR A 139 -20.67 10.70 4.19
C TYR A 139 -19.75 9.99 3.19
N CYS A 140 -19.83 10.35 1.90
CA CYS A 140 -19.00 9.77 0.86
C CYS A 140 -17.51 10.07 1.10
N THR A 141 -17.19 11.28 1.55
CA THR A 141 -15.83 11.65 1.99
C THR A 141 -15.36 10.74 3.13
N GLY A 142 -16.21 10.49 4.13
CA GLY A 142 -15.92 9.57 5.22
C GLY A 142 -15.71 8.12 4.75
N VAL A 143 -16.50 7.66 3.78
CA VAL A 143 -16.33 6.34 3.14
C VAL A 143 -14.97 6.24 2.47
N GLU A 144 -14.57 7.26 1.69
CA GLU A 144 -13.27 7.28 1.02
C GLU A 144 -12.09 7.32 2.01
N VAL A 145 -12.21 8.07 3.11
CA VAL A 145 -11.23 8.04 4.21
C VAL A 145 -11.13 6.64 4.82
N GLY A 146 -12.27 5.97 5.02
CA GLY A 146 -12.33 4.60 5.53
C GLY A 146 -11.65 3.60 4.59
N LEU A 147 -11.90 3.71 3.29
CA LEU A 147 -11.27 2.86 2.25
C LEU A 147 -9.76 3.15 2.13
N ASP A 148 -9.35 4.40 2.30
CA ASP A 148 -7.94 4.78 2.30
C ASP A 148 -7.19 4.21 3.52
N SER A 149 -7.90 3.91 4.61
CA SER A 149 -7.29 3.25 5.78
C SER A 149 -6.70 1.88 5.47
N ASN A 150 -7.24 1.15 4.51
CA ASN A 150 -6.67 -0.13 4.05
C ASN A 150 -5.30 0.06 3.36
N ALA A 151 -5.06 1.22 2.75
CA ALA A 151 -3.78 1.57 2.16
C ALA A 151 -2.69 1.83 3.21
N ARG A 152 -3.03 2.08 4.49
CA ARG A 152 -2.06 2.31 5.58
C ARG A 152 -1.12 1.14 5.79
N LYS A 153 -1.56 -0.09 5.57
CA LYS A 153 -0.70 -1.29 5.67
C LYS A 153 0.49 -1.21 4.72
N ASN A 154 0.27 -0.69 3.52
CA ASN A 154 1.32 -0.51 2.52
C ASN A 154 2.16 0.74 2.79
N ARG A 155 1.58 1.80 3.37
CA ARG A 155 2.31 3.02 3.72
C ARG A 155 3.39 2.82 4.77
N GLY A 156 3.22 1.86 5.69
CA GLY A 156 4.27 1.51 6.66
C GLY A 156 5.56 1.03 5.98
N GLY A 157 5.45 0.22 4.92
CA GLY A 157 6.58 -0.18 4.06
C GLY A 157 7.20 1.01 3.35
N THR A 158 6.38 1.80 2.65
CA THR A 158 6.84 3.00 1.93
C THR A 158 7.52 4.02 2.85
N GLN A 159 7.13 4.13 4.12
CA GLN A 159 7.80 5.03 5.07
C GLN A 159 9.19 4.53 5.46
N MET A 160 9.36 3.21 5.62
CA MET A 160 10.69 2.63 5.83
C MET A 160 11.57 2.83 4.60
N GLU A 161 11.05 2.62 3.40
CA GLU A 161 11.75 2.88 2.14
C GLU A 161 12.22 4.34 2.05
N LYS A 162 11.32 5.33 2.24
CA LYS A 162 11.68 6.76 2.23
C LYS A 162 12.75 7.11 3.28
N LEU A 163 12.66 6.52 4.46
CA LEU A 163 13.65 6.74 5.51
C LEU A 163 15.02 6.16 5.11
N VAL A 164 15.07 4.93 4.63
CA VAL A 164 16.31 4.29 4.17
C VAL A 164 16.88 5.00 2.96
N GLU A 165 16.01 5.45 2.03
CA GLU A 165 16.43 6.22 0.85
C GLU A 165 17.21 7.47 1.24
N SER A 166 16.81 8.18 2.31
CA SER A 166 17.52 9.37 2.77
C SER A 166 18.98 9.08 3.16
N PHE A 167 19.23 7.90 3.77
CA PHE A 167 20.59 7.47 4.09
C PHE A 167 21.37 7.01 2.85
N VAL A 168 20.72 6.22 1.99
CA VAL A 168 21.32 5.71 0.75
C VAL A 168 21.70 6.85 -0.19
N ALA A 169 20.79 7.81 -0.40
CA ALA A 169 21.03 8.96 -1.27
C ALA A 169 22.19 9.82 -0.77
N LEU A 170 22.21 10.15 0.53
CA LEU A 170 23.29 10.92 1.14
C LEU A 170 24.63 10.20 1.00
N PHE A 171 24.67 8.93 1.39
CA PHE A 171 25.87 8.09 1.30
C PHE A 171 26.41 8.02 -0.14
N CYS A 172 25.54 7.77 -1.12
CA CYS A 172 25.95 7.69 -2.52
C CYS A 172 26.46 9.03 -3.04
N HIS A 173 25.80 10.15 -2.68
CA HIS A 173 26.25 11.49 -3.07
C HIS A 173 27.64 11.84 -2.49
N GLU A 174 27.88 11.51 -1.22
CA GLU A 174 29.16 11.82 -0.55
C GLU A 174 30.35 10.98 -1.06
N ASN A 175 30.06 9.80 -1.63
CA ASN A 175 31.08 8.85 -2.06
C ASN A 175 31.14 8.63 -3.59
N ASP A 176 30.48 9.49 -4.36
CA ASP A 176 30.41 9.41 -5.84
C ASP A 176 29.95 8.03 -6.34
N LEU A 177 28.92 7.47 -5.67
CA LEU A 177 28.29 6.21 -6.03
C LEU A 177 26.96 6.46 -6.72
N GLU A 178 26.57 5.55 -7.61
CA GLU A 178 25.29 5.59 -8.27
C GLU A 178 24.30 4.68 -7.56
N TYR A 179 23.04 5.11 -7.44
CA TYR A 179 21.98 4.24 -6.93
C TYR A 179 20.69 4.37 -7.73
N LEU A 180 19.86 3.34 -7.68
CA LEU A 180 18.51 3.29 -8.24
C LEU A 180 17.52 2.91 -7.15
N PRO A 181 16.51 3.75 -6.85
CA PRO A 181 15.38 3.32 -6.06
C PRO A 181 14.48 2.40 -6.89
N GLN A 182 13.82 1.43 -6.25
CA GLN A 182 12.93 0.47 -6.87
C GLN A 182 13.56 -0.21 -8.10
N GLY A 183 14.79 -0.71 -7.92
CA GLY A 183 15.60 -1.27 -8.99
C GLY A 183 14.98 -2.53 -9.62
N SER A 184 14.70 -2.47 -10.92
CA SER A 184 14.20 -3.60 -11.73
C SER A 184 15.32 -4.15 -12.62
N VAL A 185 15.14 -5.38 -13.12
CA VAL A 185 16.05 -5.95 -14.14
C VAL A 185 16.24 -4.98 -15.30
N LYS A 186 15.16 -4.34 -15.76
CA LYS A 186 15.20 -3.38 -16.86
C LYS A 186 15.97 -2.11 -16.48
N SER A 187 15.64 -1.48 -15.34
CA SER A 187 16.29 -0.22 -14.95
C SER A 187 17.78 -0.39 -14.67
N ILE A 188 18.22 -1.52 -14.11
CA ILE A 188 19.63 -1.85 -13.89
C ILE A 188 20.35 -2.00 -15.23
N LYS A 189 19.74 -2.72 -16.19
CA LYS A 189 20.29 -2.87 -17.52
C LYS A 189 20.37 -1.56 -18.30
N ASP A 190 19.31 -0.75 -18.23
CA ASP A 190 19.26 0.55 -18.91
C ASP A 190 20.29 1.54 -18.34
N ALA A 191 20.50 1.53 -17.01
CA ALA A 191 21.44 2.46 -16.36
C ALA A 191 22.90 2.03 -16.49
N TRP A 192 23.20 0.74 -16.38
CA TRP A 192 24.58 0.27 -16.22
C TRP A 192 24.98 -0.85 -17.19
N GLY A 193 24.09 -1.32 -18.04
CA GLY A 193 24.35 -2.40 -19.00
C GLY A 193 24.53 -3.78 -18.37
N ILE A 194 24.15 -3.96 -17.10
CA ILE A 194 24.36 -5.19 -16.34
C ILE A 194 23.09 -6.03 -16.36
N ASP A 195 23.21 -7.28 -16.75
CA ASP A 195 22.14 -8.27 -16.70
C ASP A 195 22.13 -8.97 -15.34
N VAL A 196 20.96 -8.93 -14.65
CA VAL A 196 20.77 -9.53 -13.33
C VAL A 196 19.51 -10.39 -13.25
N LYS A 197 19.48 -11.32 -12.30
CA LYS A 197 18.28 -12.08 -11.95
C LYS A 197 17.84 -11.67 -10.53
N ILE A 198 16.71 -10.96 -10.42
CA ILE A 198 16.20 -10.48 -9.13
C ILE A 198 15.38 -11.56 -8.40
N GLY A 199 14.79 -12.50 -9.12
CA GLY A 199 13.91 -13.54 -8.57
C GLY A 199 12.64 -13.68 -9.39
N LYS A 200 11.46 -13.58 -8.75
CA LYS A 200 10.18 -13.68 -9.46
C LYS A 200 10.01 -12.54 -10.47
N ALA A 201 9.39 -12.84 -11.60
CA ALA A 201 9.11 -11.85 -12.63
C ALA A 201 8.32 -10.65 -12.06
N GLY A 202 8.76 -9.43 -12.42
CA GLY A 202 8.13 -8.18 -11.96
C GLY A 202 8.49 -7.74 -10.53
N LYS A 203 9.41 -8.44 -9.83
CA LYS A 203 9.92 -7.98 -8.53
C LYS A 203 10.96 -6.89 -8.75
N ASN A 204 10.87 -5.83 -7.96
CA ASN A 204 11.90 -4.81 -7.81
C ASN A 204 12.64 -5.02 -6.49
N VAL A 205 13.84 -4.46 -6.41
CA VAL A 205 14.63 -4.32 -5.19
C VAL A 205 14.46 -2.89 -4.69
N ASP A 206 14.31 -2.68 -3.39
CA ASP A 206 14.04 -1.36 -2.84
C ASP A 206 15.12 -0.35 -3.25
N PHE A 207 16.42 -0.73 -3.15
CA PHE A 207 17.53 0.09 -3.66
C PHE A 207 18.64 -0.78 -4.26
N VAL A 208 19.27 -0.26 -5.30
CA VAL A 208 20.46 -0.85 -5.91
C VAL A 208 21.55 0.20 -5.93
N ILE A 209 22.72 -0.11 -5.35
CA ILE A 209 23.93 0.74 -5.42
C ILE A 209 24.93 0.08 -6.36
N TYR A 210 25.52 0.86 -7.24
CA TYR A 210 26.59 0.41 -8.12
C TYR A 210 27.92 1.06 -7.79
N LYS A 211 28.89 0.24 -7.39
CA LYS A 211 30.28 0.67 -7.17
C LYS A 211 31.10 0.40 -8.43
N ARG A 212 31.24 1.41 -9.30
CA ARG A 212 31.94 1.29 -10.59
C ARG A 212 33.40 0.84 -10.45
N SER A 213 34.09 1.25 -9.39
CA SER A 213 35.53 0.94 -9.18
C SER A 213 35.79 -0.56 -9.03
N THR A 214 34.81 -1.34 -8.55
CA THR A 214 34.90 -2.79 -8.39
C THR A 214 33.97 -3.55 -9.31
N GLY A 215 33.04 -2.87 -9.98
CA GLY A 215 31.96 -3.50 -10.75
C GLY A 215 30.91 -4.18 -9.90
N THR A 216 30.83 -3.88 -8.59
CA THR A 216 29.97 -4.58 -7.64
C THR A 216 28.61 -3.90 -7.52
N LEU A 217 27.54 -4.69 -7.56
CA LEU A 217 26.19 -4.27 -7.22
C LEU A 217 25.89 -4.64 -5.76
N TYR A 218 25.26 -3.71 -5.05
CA TYR A 218 24.70 -3.92 -3.72
C TYR A 218 23.19 -3.77 -3.80
N PHE A 219 22.46 -4.84 -3.46
CA PHE A 219 21.02 -4.82 -3.39
C PHE A 219 20.60 -4.58 -1.93
N ILE A 220 19.65 -3.67 -1.72
CA ILE A 220 19.15 -3.33 -0.40
C ILE A 220 17.64 -3.56 -0.39
N GLU A 221 17.16 -4.34 0.57
CA GLU A 221 15.74 -4.49 0.89
C GLU A 221 15.51 -3.97 2.31
N CYS A 222 14.37 -3.31 2.55
CA CYS A 222 14.08 -2.75 3.85
C CYS A 222 12.67 -3.06 4.32
N ASN A 223 12.51 -3.19 5.64
CA ASN A 223 11.20 -3.36 6.27
C ASN A 223 11.19 -2.93 7.74
N PHE A 224 9.99 -2.63 8.24
CA PHE A 224 9.78 -2.22 9.61
C PHE A 224 8.65 -3.00 10.26
N TYR A 225 8.88 -3.58 11.43
CA TYR A 225 7.91 -4.40 12.14
C TYR A 225 7.57 -3.84 13.53
N ASN A 226 6.38 -3.25 13.67
CA ASN A 226 5.87 -2.77 14.97
C ASN A 226 5.37 -3.89 15.88
N GLY A 227 5.03 -5.05 15.32
CA GLY A 227 4.50 -6.20 16.04
C GLY A 227 5.10 -7.52 15.56
N GLY A 228 5.08 -8.52 16.44
CA GLY A 228 5.51 -9.89 16.13
C GLY A 228 4.54 -10.63 15.23
N GLY A 229 4.90 -11.86 14.83
CA GLY A 229 4.05 -12.76 14.08
C GLY A 229 4.78 -13.61 13.04
N SER A 230 4.05 -14.45 12.34
CA SER A 230 4.58 -15.39 11.34
C SER A 230 5.28 -14.70 10.16
N LYS A 231 4.91 -13.45 9.87
CA LYS A 231 5.52 -12.66 8.79
C LYS A 231 7.02 -12.43 9.00
N LEU A 232 7.48 -12.28 10.23
CA LEU A 232 8.90 -12.13 10.55
C LEU A 232 9.72 -13.33 10.03
N LYS A 233 9.26 -14.54 10.35
CA LYS A 233 9.93 -15.78 9.91
C LYS A 233 9.87 -15.95 8.40
N SER A 234 8.73 -15.67 7.78
CA SER A 234 8.58 -15.81 6.32
C SER A 234 9.48 -14.84 5.57
N THR A 235 9.59 -13.59 6.03
CA THR A 235 10.49 -12.59 5.42
C THR A 235 11.95 -12.99 5.56
N ALA A 236 12.40 -13.42 6.74
CA ALA A 236 13.78 -13.86 6.93
C ALA A 236 14.13 -15.05 6.01
N SER A 237 13.23 -16.05 5.93
CA SER A 237 13.43 -17.20 5.03
C SER A 237 13.43 -16.80 3.55
N GLU A 238 12.61 -15.84 3.13
CA GLU A 238 12.63 -15.32 1.77
C GLU A 238 13.96 -14.62 1.47
N TYR A 239 14.44 -13.79 2.38
CA TYR A 239 15.66 -12.99 2.18
C TYR A 239 16.93 -13.87 2.22
N THR A 240 16.96 -14.95 2.99
CA THR A 240 18.03 -15.94 2.92
C THR A 240 18.14 -16.53 1.50
N LYS A 241 17.01 -16.96 0.92
CA LYS A 241 17.00 -17.51 -0.45
C LYS A 241 17.38 -16.47 -1.51
N MET A 242 16.97 -15.24 -1.33
CA MET A 242 17.33 -14.15 -2.24
C MET A 242 18.82 -13.82 -2.12
N SER A 243 19.37 -13.80 -0.91
CA SER A 243 20.82 -13.62 -0.68
C SER A 243 21.65 -14.68 -1.41
N GLU A 244 21.26 -15.94 -1.33
CA GLU A 244 21.94 -17.02 -2.06
C GLU A 244 21.91 -16.81 -3.57
N LEU A 245 20.72 -16.46 -4.13
CA LEU A 245 20.54 -16.18 -5.55
C LEU A 245 21.42 -15.02 -6.04
N TRP A 246 21.52 -13.95 -5.25
CA TRP A 246 22.26 -12.75 -5.61
C TRP A 246 23.77 -12.93 -5.41
N LYS A 247 24.20 -13.55 -4.32
CA LYS A 247 25.60 -13.93 -4.09
C LYS A 247 26.18 -14.81 -5.22
N ALA A 248 25.37 -15.74 -5.77
CA ALA A 248 25.78 -16.58 -6.90
C ALA A 248 26.04 -15.76 -8.20
N GLN A 249 25.56 -14.52 -8.27
CA GLN A 249 25.78 -13.58 -9.37
C GLN A 249 26.86 -12.51 -9.05
N GLY A 250 27.53 -12.60 -7.89
CA GLY A 250 28.50 -11.59 -7.44
C GLY A 250 27.85 -10.30 -6.91
N ILE A 251 26.56 -10.36 -6.56
CA ILE A 251 25.80 -9.23 -6.02
C ILE A 251 25.80 -9.35 -4.49
N GLU A 252 26.14 -8.28 -3.81
CA GLU A 252 26.07 -8.20 -2.35
C GLU A 252 24.67 -7.79 -1.90
N PHE A 253 24.16 -8.42 -0.83
CA PHE A 253 22.84 -8.12 -0.31
C PHE A 253 22.91 -7.54 1.10
N ILE A 254 22.25 -6.40 1.30
CA ILE A 254 22.14 -5.70 2.58
C ILE A 254 20.66 -5.68 2.97
N TRP A 255 20.31 -6.33 4.06
CA TRP A 255 18.98 -6.24 4.62
C TRP A 255 18.92 -5.18 5.72
N VAL A 256 18.08 -4.17 5.52
CA VAL A 256 17.81 -3.13 6.53
C VAL A 256 16.48 -3.43 7.19
N THR A 257 16.48 -3.81 8.48
CA THR A 257 15.24 -4.09 9.19
C THR A 257 15.25 -3.49 10.59
N ASP A 258 14.08 -3.04 11.05
CA ASP A 258 13.97 -2.42 12.36
C ASP A 258 12.56 -2.64 12.97
N GLY A 259 12.39 -2.18 14.21
CA GLY A 259 11.15 -2.17 14.96
C GLY A 259 11.07 -3.24 16.05
N LYS A 260 10.33 -2.90 17.09
CA LYS A 260 10.18 -3.73 18.30
C LYS A 260 9.54 -5.11 18.06
N GLY A 261 8.91 -5.31 16.90
CA GLY A 261 8.34 -6.61 16.52
C GLY A 261 9.35 -7.74 16.55
N TRP A 262 10.62 -7.46 16.22
CA TRP A 262 11.72 -8.44 16.27
C TRP A 262 12.06 -8.91 17.68
N LEU A 263 11.76 -8.14 18.72
CA LEU A 263 12.01 -8.55 20.11
C LEU A 263 11.18 -9.78 20.51
N SER A 264 10.08 -10.05 19.82
CA SER A 264 9.28 -11.25 20.04
C SER A 264 9.91 -12.52 19.44
N SER A 265 10.85 -12.39 18.50
CA SER A 265 11.53 -13.51 17.85
C SER A 265 12.79 -13.03 17.12
N THR A 266 13.91 -12.96 17.83
CA THR A 266 15.22 -12.56 17.27
C THR A 266 15.91 -13.69 16.50
N LYS A 267 15.50 -14.95 16.71
CA LYS A 267 16.14 -16.10 16.08
C LYS A 267 16.23 -16.02 14.55
N PRO A 268 15.18 -15.63 13.79
CA PRO A 268 15.29 -15.52 12.33
C PRO A 268 16.32 -14.48 11.86
N LEU A 269 16.50 -13.38 12.62
CA LEU A 269 17.55 -12.40 12.34
C LEU A 269 18.93 -12.98 12.65
N ARG A 270 19.04 -13.74 13.73
CA ARG A 270 20.29 -14.39 14.12
C ARG A 270 20.73 -15.41 13.07
N ASP A 271 19.82 -16.30 12.66
CA ASP A 271 20.09 -17.30 11.64
C ASP A 271 20.58 -16.62 10.34
N TYR A 272 19.89 -15.56 9.88
CA TYR A 272 20.28 -14.78 8.70
C TYR A 272 21.67 -14.13 8.83
N PHE A 273 21.97 -13.58 9.99
CA PHE A 273 23.26 -12.93 10.28
C PHE A 273 24.41 -13.95 10.33
N ASP A 274 24.21 -15.08 11.01
CA ASP A 274 25.21 -16.13 11.16
C ASP A 274 25.59 -16.80 9.83
N ASP A 275 24.70 -16.75 8.82
CA ASP A 275 24.99 -17.15 7.44
C ASP A 275 25.92 -16.16 6.70
N GLY A 276 26.48 -15.16 7.40
CA GLY A 276 27.39 -14.16 6.87
C GLY A 276 26.74 -13.12 5.95
N ASN A 277 25.47 -12.78 6.21
CA ASN A 277 24.74 -11.76 5.48
C ASN A 277 24.81 -10.40 6.17
N TYR A 278 24.74 -9.31 5.39
CA TYR A 278 24.69 -7.95 5.93
C TYR A 278 23.29 -7.64 6.45
N LEU A 279 23.20 -7.33 7.75
CA LEU A 279 21.96 -7.02 8.44
C LEU A 279 22.14 -5.72 9.23
N LEU A 280 21.36 -4.71 8.91
CA LEU A 280 21.41 -3.38 9.52
C LEU A 280 20.05 -2.98 10.09
N ASN A 281 20.07 -2.05 11.05
CA ASN A 281 18.91 -1.29 11.48
C ASN A 281 19.12 0.22 11.27
N ILE A 282 18.13 1.03 11.64
CA ILE A 282 18.19 2.50 11.45
C ILE A 282 19.35 3.12 12.25
N ASP A 283 19.58 2.69 13.49
CA ASP A 283 20.71 3.18 14.31
C ASP A 283 22.06 2.93 13.62
N MET A 284 22.21 1.76 13.02
CA MET A 284 23.44 1.42 12.28
C MET A 284 23.59 2.27 11.01
N LEU A 285 22.49 2.55 10.28
CA LEU A 285 22.56 3.48 9.14
C LEU A 285 23.01 4.87 9.58
N GLN A 286 22.45 5.38 10.69
CA GLN A 286 22.86 6.67 11.28
C GLN A 286 24.34 6.71 11.68
N LYS A 287 24.94 5.56 12.03
CA LYS A 287 26.34 5.40 12.41
C LYS A 287 27.27 5.10 11.23
N GLY A 288 26.80 5.23 9.98
CA GLY A 288 27.61 5.06 8.78
C GLY A 288 28.02 3.62 8.46
N TYR A 289 27.18 2.63 8.79
CA TYR A 289 27.52 1.24 8.49
C TYR A 289 27.49 0.88 7.00
N LEU A 290 26.79 1.67 6.16
CA LEU A 290 26.89 1.51 4.71
C LEU A 290 28.32 1.74 4.22
N GLU A 291 29.01 2.74 4.76
CA GLU A 291 30.41 3.02 4.46
C GLU A 291 31.31 1.82 4.80
N LYS A 292 31.14 1.22 5.99
CA LYS A 292 31.93 0.06 6.43
C LYS A 292 31.72 -1.20 5.58
N ILE A 293 30.57 -1.31 4.90
CA ILE A 293 30.24 -2.47 4.06
C ILE A 293 30.66 -2.23 2.62
N ILE A 294 30.46 -1.02 2.11
CA ILE A 294 30.58 -0.73 0.67
C ILE A 294 31.96 -0.17 0.31
N LEU A 295 32.60 0.64 1.17
CA LEU A 295 33.92 1.23 0.94
C LEU A 295 35.05 0.38 1.45
#